data_c162337e507f453d75f22fdad8faa558
#
_entry.id   c162337e507f453d75f22fdad8faa558
#
_cell.length_a   1.000
_cell.length_b   1.000
_cell.length_c   1.000
_cell.angle_alpha   90.00
_cell.angle_beta   90.00
_cell.angle_gamma   90.00
#
_symmetry.space_group_name_H-M   'P 1'
#
loop_
_entity.id
_entity.type
_entity.pdbx_description
1 polymer ?
#
loop_
_entity_poly.entity_id
_entity_poly.type
_entity_poly.pdbx_seq_one_letter_code
_entity_poly.pdbx_strand_id
1 'polypeptide(L)'
;MLGENEKETQLVYQLEDRIIRIQECDGGYDYSIMDKNYREIDGGVYDDPDADIRFVLLSIAEELKMYPDTNGAKGQINMKSRLVPLDFDEVVMNEEEANRIGSAVYQSRTVMEFKAKTEQFFQPIEGMSATEIEEIVEEYVTNKLRDCDFDAEVSGVVISGSRCRGLEGKHSDLDVVVEYTGDEREDDMFNLLHEDKFSIGGVKVDINPITECRTGTLEEYLPGVEKYLEEKSRK
;
A
#
# COMPACT_ATOMS: atom_id res chain seq x y z
N MET A 1 -29.08 7.95 41.95
CA MET A 1 -27.77 8.01 41.35
C MET A 1 -28.03 8.09 39.86
N LEU A 2 -27.89 9.27 39.31
CA LEU A 2 -27.94 9.48 37.84
C LEU A 2 -26.62 8.95 37.31
N GLY A 3 -26.65 7.97 36.41
CA GLY A 3 -25.46 7.48 35.77
C GLY A 3 -24.74 8.65 35.06
N GLU A 4 -23.46 8.80 35.34
CA GLU A 4 -22.59 9.64 34.55
C GLU A 4 -22.72 9.09 33.12
N ASN A 5 -23.19 9.93 32.18
CA ASN A 5 -23.08 9.63 30.76
C ASN A 5 -21.58 9.55 30.46
N GLU A 6 -21.04 8.37 30.28
CA GLU A 6 -19.70 8.23 29.72
C GLU A 6 -19.67 9.01 28.41
N LYS A 7 -18.74 9.96 28.31
CA LYS A 7 -18.54 10.74 27.08
C LYS A 7 -18.14 9.74 25.98
N GLU A 8 -18.90 9.69 24.89
CA GLU A 8 -18.51 8.89 23.74
C GLU A 8 -17.20 9.46 23.17
N THR A 9 -16.17 8.65 23.09
CA THR A 9 -14.84 9.03 22.60
C THR A 9 -14.55 8.53 21.20
N GLN A 10 -15.44 7.71 20.65
CA GLN A 10 -15.30 7.13 19.30
C GLN A 10 -16.66 6.85 18.69
N LEU A 11 -16.80 7.08 17.38
CA LEU A 11 -18.00 6.81 16.60
C LEU A 11 -17.64 6.26 15.23
N VAL A 12 -18.44 5.33 14.72
CA VAL A 12 -18.39 4.88 13.33
C VAL A 12 -19.81 4.80 12.77
N TYR A 13 -19.99 5.39 11.60
CA TYR A 13 -21.26 5.40 10.90
C TYR A 13 -21.09 5.17 9.40
N GLN A 14 -22.02 4.43 8.83
CA GLN A 14 -22.13 4.32 7.38
C GLN A 14 -23.08 5.40 6.84
N LEU A 15 -22.61 6.12 5.82
CA LEU A 15 -23.39 7.06 5.04
C LEU A 15 -23.34 6.61 3.56
N GLU A 16 -24.37 5.94 3.08
CA GLU A 16 -24.45 5.35 1.72
C GLU A 16 -23.32 4.34 1.45
N ASP A 17 -22.38 4.67 0.59
CA ASP A 17 -21.23 3.84 0.23
C ASP A 17 -19.94 4.26 0.95
N ARG A 18 -20.05 5.14 1.94
CA ARG A 18 -18.94 5.66 2.75
C ARG A 18 -19.08 5.23 4.21
N ILE A 19 -17.95 5.00 4.84
CA ILE A 19 -17.86 4.76 6.27
C ILE A 19 -17.09 5.94 6.87
N ILE A 20 -17.65 6.55 7.92
CA ILE A 20 -17.03 7.67 8.64
C ILE A 20 -16.65 7.15 10.02
N ARG A 21 -15.37 7.15 10.33
CA ARG A 21 -14.82 6.85 11.66
C ARG A 21 -14.33 8.14 12.30
N ILE A 22 -14.62 8.33 13.57
CA ILE A 22 -14.19 9.49 14.38
C ILE A 22 -13.70 8.98 15.72
N GLN A 23 -12.58 9.47 16.18
CA GLN A 23 -11.99 9.13 17.47
C GLN A 23 -11.41 10.39 18.13
N GLU A 24 -11.61 10.52 19.46
CA GLU A 24 -11.00 11.61 20.23
C GLU A 24 -9.48 11.50 20.21
N CYS A 25 -8.79 12.62 19.98
CA CYS A 25 -7.34 12.74 20.00
C CYS A 25 -6.90 14.00 20.77
N ASP A 26 -5.58 14.18 20.93
CA ASP A 26 -5.05 15.40 21.57
C ASP A 26 -5.37 16.61 20.69
N GLY A 27 -6.25 17.49 21.17
CA GLY A 27 -6.64 18.73 20.50
C GLY A 27 -7.92 18.69 19.69
N GLY A 28 -8.65 17.57 19.65
CA GLY A 28 -9.92 17.48 18.92
C GLY A 28 -10.32 16.04 18.57
N TYR A 29 -10.63 15.81 17.31
CA TYR A 29 -11.07 14.50 16.81
C TYR A 29 -10.35 14.15 15.53
N ASP A 30 -9.70 13.00 15.51
CA ASP A 30 -9.20 12.37 14.29
C ASP A 30 -10.37 11.70 13.56
N TYR A 31 -10.46 11.88 12.24
CA TYR A 31 -11.49 11.24 11.43
C TYR A 31 -10.92 10.65 10.15
N SER A 32 -11.48 9.51 9.75
CA SER A 32 -11.23 8.92 8.44
C SER A 32 -12.54 8.63 7.71
N ILE A 33 -12.51 8.78 6.39
CA ILE A 33 -13.59 8.47 5.48
C ILE A 33 -13.13 7.32 4.60
N MET A 34 -13.84 6.21 4.65
CA MET A 34 -13.50 4.98 3.95
C MET A 34 -14.55 4.64 2.89
N ASP A 35 -14.16 3.90 1.88
CA ASP A 35 -15.08 3.25 0.94
C ASP A 35 -15.74 2.00 1.58
N LYS A 36 -16.66 1.37 0.84
CA LYS A 36 -17.35 0.14 1.27
C LYS A 36 -16.42 -1.08 1.50
N ASN A 37 -15.15 -0.98 1.09
CA ASN A 37 -14.15 -2.01 1.28
C ASN A 37 -13.18 -1.64 2.41
N TYR A 38 -13.57 -0.69 3.27
CA TYR A 38 -12.80 -0.17 4.41
C TYR A 38 -11.47 0.49 4.06
N ARG A 39 -11.31 0.98 2.82
CA ARG A 39 -10.12 1.70 2.40
C ARG A 39 -10.31 3.18 2.65
N GLU A 40 -9.36 3.79 3.34
CA GLU A 40 -9.37 5.22 3.55
C GLU A 40 -9.22 5.96 2.22
N ILE A 41 -10.09 6.94 2.00
CA ILE A 41 -10.15 7.78 0.79
C ILE A 41 -9.99 9.25 1.12
N ASP A 42 -10.23 9.62 2.38
CA ASP A 42 -10.04 10.97 2.91
C ASP A 42 -9.99 10.90 4.43
N GLY A 43 -9.40 11.91 5.08
CA GLY A 43 -9.29 11.98 6.52
C GLY A 43 -8.67 13.28 6.99
N GLY A 44 -8.59 13.46 8.30
CA GLY A 44 -8.00 14.65 8.90
C GLY A 44 -8.30 14.79 10.38
N VAL A 45 -7.95 15.95 10.92
CA VAL A 45 -8.21 16.30 12.30
C VAL A 45 -9.22 17.45 12.37
N TYR A 46 -10.23 17.29 13.19
CA TYR A 46 -11.17 18.35 13.55
C TYR A 46 -10.68 19.05 14.81
N ASP A 47 -10.12 20.25 14.65
CA ASP A 47 -9.43 21.04 15.68
C ASP A 47 -10.42 21.77 16.61
N ASP A 48 -11.23 21.03 17.38
CA ASP A 48 -12.09 21.58 18.42
C ASP A 48 -12.30 20.54 19.52
N PRO A 49 -11.51 20.56 20.60
CA PRO A 49 -11.60 19.58 21.68
C PRO A 49 -12.89 19.70 22.53
N ASP A 50 -13.57 20.84 22.42
CA ASP A 50 -14.82 21.11 23.15
C ASP A 50 -16.08 20.75 22.32
N ALA A 51 -15.90 20.37 21.03
CA ALA A 51 -17.00 19.97 20.19
C ALA A 51 -17.63 18.66 20.69
N ASP A 52 -18.94 18.52 20.48
CA ASP A 52 -19.63 17.25 20.65
C ASP A 52 -19.30 16.33 19.46
N ILE A 53 -18.85 15.11 19.72
CA ILE A 53 -18.42 14.15 18.68
C ILE A 53 -19.51 13.89 17.62
N ARG A 54 -20.80 13.97 18.01
CA ARG A 54 -21.92 13.83 17.08
C ARG A 54 -22.10 15.06 16.21
N PHE A 55 -21.73 16.24 16.71
CA PHE A 55 -21.68 17.45 15.90
C PHE A 55 -20.58 17.34 14.86
N VAL A 56 -19.40 16.83 15.23
CA VAL A 56 -18.29 16.56 14.30
C VAL A 56 -18.72 15.59 13.21
N LEU A 57 -19.36 14.47 13.56
CA LEU A 57 -19.92 13.51 12.60
C LEU A 57 -20.88 14.17 11.60
N LEU A 58 -21.80 15.02 12.07
CA LEU A 58 -22.75 15.70 11.20
C LEU A 58 -22.06 16.69 10.27
N SER A 59 -21.04 17.40 10.75
CA SER A 59 -20.26 18.36 9.96
C SER A 59 -19.53 17.64 8.82
N ILE A 60 -18.84 16.54 9.11
CA ILE A 60 -18.17 15.72 8.09
C ILE A 60 -19.18 15.13 7.09
N ALA A 61 -20.31 14.61 7.58
CA ALA A 61 -21.35 14.08 6.72
C ALA A 61 -21.98 15.14 5.81
N GLU A 62 -22.07 16.39 6.26
CA GLU A 62 -22.55 17.52 5.43
C GLU A 62 -21.51 17.92 4.38
N GLU A 63 -20.22 17.92 4.70
CA GLU A 63 -19.13 18.19 3.74
C GLU A 63 -19.13 17.15 2.62
N LEU A 64 -19.25 15.87 2.96
CA LEU A 64 -19.36 14.80 1.96
C LEU A 64 -20.52 14.97 0.99
N LYS A 65 -21.62 15.63 1.41
CA LYS A 65 -22.77 15.94 0.55
C LYS A 65 -22.51 17.12 -0.36
N MET A 66 -21.70 18.09 0.09
CA MET A 66 -21.40 19.31 -0.67
C MET A 66 -20.35 19.07 -1.76
N TYR A 67 -19.46 18.07 -1.56
CA TYR A 67 -18.39 17.70 -2.48
C TYR A 67 -18.51 16.22 -2.90
N PRO A 68 -19.60 15.83 -3.61
CA PRO A 68 -19.65 14.50 -4.19
C PRO A 68 -18.46 14.34 -5.16
N ASP A 69 -17.78 13.21 -5.09
CA ASP A 69 -16.67 12.86 -5.96
C ASP A 69 -16.82 13.42 -7.38
N THR A 70 -15.77 14.03 -7.90
CA THR A 70 -15.69 14.70 -9.20
C THR A 70 -15.90 13.79 -10.40
N ASN A 71 -16.28 12.55 -10.21
CA ASN A 71 -16.64 11.58 -11.26
C ASN A 71 -18.05 11.76 -11.85
N GLY A 72 -18.60 12.96 -11.79
CA GLY A 72 -19.66 13.37 -12.73
C GLY A 72 -21.09 12.91 -12.44
N ALA A 73 -21.37 12.24 -11.35
CA ALA A 73 -22.73 11.93 -10.93
C ALA A 73 -23.32 13.07 -10.09
N LYS A 74 -23.99 14.02 -10.72
CA LYS A 74 -24.88 14.97 -10.03
C LYS A 74 -26.11 14.25 -9.47
N GLY A 75 -25.91 13.46 -8.41
CA GLY A 75 -26.99 12.96 -7.57
C GLY A 75 -27.20 13.93 -6.42
N GLN A 76 -28.37 14.58 -6.35
CA GLN A 76 -28.80 15.21 -5.10
C GLN A 76 -28.89 14.11 -4.03
N ILE A 77 -27.92 14.08 -3.12
CA ILE A 77 -27.96 13.19 -1.95
C ILE A 77 -29.16 13.67 -1.12
N ASN A 78 -30.20 12.83 -1.07
CA ASN A 78 -31.40 13.11 -0.33
C ASN A 78 -31.07 13.06 1.17
N MET A 79 -31.35 14.14 1.92
CA MET A 79 -31.11 14.32 3.35
C MET A 79 -31.75 13.23 4.24
N LYS A 80 -32.39 12.23 3.67
CA LYS A 80 -32.94 11.05 4.35
C LYS A 80 -31.99 9.86 4.37
N SER A 81 -30.75 9.99 3.87
CA SER A 81 -29.72 8.98 4.04
C SER A 81 -29.52 8.77 5.53
N ARG A 82 -29.86 7.60 6.01
CA ARG A 82 -29.72 7.28 7.44
C ARG A 82 -28.23 7.01 7.69
N LEU A 83 -27.65 7.78 8.60
CA LEU A 83 -26.42 7.38 9.26
C LEU A 83 -26.71 6.07 10.00
N VAL A 84 -26.08 4.99 9.62
CA VAL A 84 -26.22 3.69 10.23
C VAL A 84 -25.02 3.46 11.15
N PRO A 85 -25.21 3.31 12.46
CA PRO A 85 -24.10 3.02 13.36
C PRO A 85 -23.51 1.66 13.04
N LEU A 86 -22.18 1.57 13.05
CA LEU A 86 -21.42 0.33 12.90
C LEU A 86 -20.68 0.01 14.21
N ASP A 87 -20.21 -1.21 14.33
CA ASP A 87 -19.31 -1.60 15.41
C ASP A 87 -17.91 -1.04 15.13
N PHE A 88 -17.35 -0.30 16.11
CA PHE A 88 -16.07 0.38 15.95
C PHE A 88 -14.92 -0.61 15.80
N ASP A 89 -14.88 -1.64 16.63
CA ASP A 89 -13.78 -2.61 16.62
C ASP A 89 -13.82 -3.46 15.34
N GLU A 90 -15.02 -3.81 14.84
CA GLU A 90 -15.18 -4.50 13.57
C GLU A 90 -14.68 -3.65 12.39
N VAL A 91 -14.95 -2.34 12.39
CA VAL A 91 -14.49 -1.45 11.33
C VAL A 91 -12.96 -1.28 11.37
N VAL A 92 -12.38 -1.11 12.56
CA VAL A 92 -10.90 -1.00 12.69
C VAL A 92 -10.22 -2.29 12.23
N MET A 93 -10.74 -3.46 12.62
CA MET A 93 -10.19 -4.75 12.14
C MET A 93 -10.29 -4.89 10.62
N ASN A 94 -11.40 -4.48 10.02
CA ASN A 94 -11.60 -4.55 8.57
C ASN A 94 -10.72 -3.53 7.83
N GLU A 95 -10.50 -2.34 8.42
CA GLU A 95 -9.58 -1.33 7.90
C GLU A 95 -8.12 -1.84 7.92
N GLU A 96 -7.69 -2.40 9.04
CA GLU A 96 -6.35 -3.01 9.16
C GLU A 96 -6.16 -4.15 8.16
N GLU A 97 -7.18 -5.00 7.98
CA GLU A 97 -7.14 -6.06 6.98
C GLU A 97 -7.19 -5.49 5.55
N ALA A 98 -7.99 -4.46 5.30
CA ALA A 98 -8.04 -3.79 4.00
C ALA A 98 -6.71 -3.09 3.67
N ASN A 99 -6.06 -2.48 4.65
CA ASN A 99 -4.73 -1.87 4.49
C ASN A 99 -3.66 -2.94 4.30
N ARG A 100 -3.72 -4.05 5.02
CA ARG A 100 -2.84 -5.21 4.82
C ARG A 100 -3.05 -5.87 3.46
N ILE A 101 -4.31 -6.04 3.04
CA ILE A 101 -4.67 -6.53 1.71
C ILE A 101 -4.40 -5.44 0.66
N GLY A 102 -4.59 -4.17 1.00
CA GLY A 102 -4.35 -3.02 0.12
C GLY A 102 -2.89 -2.85 -0.23
N SER A 103 -1.98 -3.02 0.73
CA SER A 103 -0.55 -3.09 0.43
C SER A 103 -0.18 -4.31 -0.43
N ALA A 104 -0.97 -5.41 -0.35
CA ALA A 104 -0.83 -6.58 -1.21
C ALA A 104 -1.63 -6.50 -2.53
N VAL A 105 -2.70 -5.68 -2.61
CA VAL A 105 -3.66 -5.64 -3.75
C VAL A 105 -3.52 -4.39 -4.61
N TYR A 106 -2.84 -3.34 -4.15
CA TYR A 106 -2.49 -2.19 -5.00
C TYR A 106 -1.22 -2.41 -5.83
N GLN A 107 -0.97 -3.66 -6.19
CA GLN A 107 -0.12 -3.86 -7.36
C GLN A 107 -0.96 -3.42 -8.56
N SER A 108 -0.49 -2.38 -9.25
CA SER A 108 -1.13 -1.93 -10.47
C SER A 108 -1.36 -3.11 -11.41
N ARG A 109 -2.34 -3.02 -12.28
CA ARG A 109 -2.59 -4.05 -13.30
C ARG A 109 -1.30 -4.41 -14.06
N THR A 110 -0.46 -3.42 -14.32
CA THR A 110 0.85 -3.59 -14.97
C THR A 110 1.77 -4.51 -14.17
N VAL A 111 1.86 -4.29 -12.84
CA VAL A 111 2.68 -5.12 -11.93
C VAL A 111 2.14 -6.54 -11.87
N MET A 112 0.81 -6.69 -11.74
CA MET A 112 0.17 -8.02 -11.70
C MET A 112 0.39 -8.82 -12.99
N GLU A 113 0.22 -8.20 -14.16
CA GLU A 113 0.46 -8.83 -15.46
C GLU A 113 1.95 -9.19 -15.63
N PHE A 114 2.85 -8.35 -15.15
CA PHE A 114 4.30 -8.61 -15.20
C PHE A 114 4.68 -9.81 -14.31
N LYS A 115 4.20 -9.85 -13.06
CA LYS A 115 4.41 -10.96 -12.11
C LYS A 115 3.82 -12.28 -12.63
N ALA A 116 2.62 -12.25 -13.21
CA ALA A 116 1.98 -13.44 -13.78
C ALA A 116 2.83 -14.01 -14.95
N LYS A 117 3.39 -13.16 -15.80
CA LYS A 117 4.33 -13.60 -16.84
C LYS A 117 5.64 -14.13 -16.24
N THR A 118 6.15 -13.47 -15.20
CA THR A 118 7.35 -13.94 -14.50
C THR A 118 7.13 -15.34 -13.94
N GLU A 119 6.04 -15.58 -13.25
CA GLU A 119 5.70 -16.92 -12.70
C GLU A 119 5.61 -18.00 -13.79
N GLN A 120 5.16 -17.63 -14.99
CA GLN A 120 5.06 -18.55 -16.11
C GLN A 120 6.42 -18.97 -16.69
N PHE A 121 7.41 -18.06 -16.70
CA PHE A 121 8.69 -18.26 -17.41
C PHE A 121 9.88 -18.46 -16.48
N PHE A 122 9.75 -18.09 -15.22
CA PHE A 122 10.82 -18.19 -14.23
C PHE A 122 11.23 -19.64 -13.98
N GLN A 123 12.52 -19.90 -13.96
CA GLN A 123 13.06 -21.20 -13.59
C GLN A 123 13.29 -21.25 -12.08
N PRO A 124 12.62 -22.17 -11.36
CA PRO A 124 12.75 -22.25 -9.89
C PRO A 124 14.21 -22.36 -9.44
N ILE A 125 14.56 -21.61 -8.38
CA ILE A 125 15.87 -21.69 -7.74
C ILE A 125 15.72 -22.54 -6.46
N GLU A 126 16.38 -23.68 -6.41
CA GLU A 126 16.22 -24.68 -5.33
C GLU A 126 14.75 -25.11 -5.08
N GLY A 127 13.92 -25.07 -6.11
CA GLY A 127 12.51 -25.44 -6.04
C GLY A 127 11.59 -24.28 -5.65
N MET A 128 12.11 -23.10 -5.35
CA MET A 128 11.33 -21.93 -5.01
C MET A 128 10.80 -21.23 -6.27
N SER A 129 9.53 -20.87 -6.25
CA SER A 129 8.84 -20.07 -7.28
C SER A 129 9.30 -18.61 -7.27
N ALA A 130 8.88 -17.83 -8.27
CA ALA A 130 9.16 -16.41 -8.32
C ALA A 130 8.55 -15.68 -7.10
N THR A 131 7.30 -16.02 -6.76
CA THR A 131 6.59 -15.43 -5.61
C THR A 131 7.33 -15.71 -4.30
N GLU A 132 7.73 -16.96 -4.03
CA GLU A 132 8.47 -17.29 -2.79
C GLU A 132 9.81 -16.55 -2.69
N ILE A 133 10.48 -16.31 -3.82
CA ILE A 133 11.73 -15.53 -3.85
C ILE A 133 11.46 -14.05 -3.60
N GLU A 134 10.41 -13.48 -4.17
CA GLU A 134 10.01 -12.09 -3.93
C GLU A 134 9.70 -11.86 -2.44
N GLU A 135 9.01 -12.79 -1.78
CA GLU A 135 8.74 -12.76 -0.33
C GLU A 135 10.04 -12.80 0.51
N ILE A 136 10.99 -13.66 0.13
CA ILE A 136 12.30 -13.74 0.81
C ILE A 136 13.09 -12.44 0.67
N VAL A 137 13.06 -11.82 -0.52
CA VAL A 137 13.73 -10.54 -0.76
C VAL A 137 13.05 -9.41 0.02
N GLU A 138 11.72 -9.39 0.06
CA GLU A 138 10.94 -8.42 0.85
C GLU A 138 11.28 -8.50 2.33
N GLU A 139 11.31 -9.72 2.90
CA GLU A 139 11.69 -9.95 4.28
C GLU A 139 13.14 -9.50 4.56
N TYR A 140 14.07 -9.83 3.65
CA TYR A 140 15.47 -9.42 3.78
C TYR A 140 15.61 -7.90 3.79
N VAL A 141 14.98 -7.21 2.85
CA VAL A 141 15.06 -5.74 2.74
C VAL A 141 14.41 -5.09 3.95
N THR A 142 13.21 -5.50 4.34
CA THR A 142 12.49 -4.96 5.50
C THR A 142 13.31 -5.11 6.79
N ASN A 143 13.93 -6.27 7.00
CA ASN A 143 14.78 -6.50 8.14
C ASN A 143 16.04 -5.61 8.12
N LYS A 144 16.67 -5.47 6.95
CA LYS A 144 17.86 -4.64 6.77
C LYS A 144 17.58 -3.16 7.04
N LEU A 145 16.45 -2.63 6.56
CA LEU A 145 16.01 -1.26 6.81
C LEU A 145 15.82 -1.01 8.31
N ARG A 146 15.10 -1.90 8.98
CA ARG A 146 14.86 -1.80 10.42
C ARG A 146 16.16 -1.87 11.24
N ASP A 147 17.08 -2.78 10.89
CA ASP A 147 18.32 -2.98 11.63
C ASP A 147 19.32 -1.82 11.46
N CYS A 148 19.15 -1.02 10.40
CA CYS A 148 19.99 0.13 10.10
C CYS A 148 19.29 1.48 10.35
N ASP A 149 18.09 1.50 10.98
CA ASP A 149 17.29 2.71 11.28
C ASP A 149 17.00 3.57 10.04
N PHE A 150 16.76 2.91 8.88
CA PHE A 150 16.31 3.60 7.66
C PHE A 150 14.83 3.91 7.75
N ASP A 151 14.45 5.17 7.50
CA ASP A 151 13.05 5.62 7.48
C ASP A 151 12.45 5.36 6.10
N ALA A 152 12.24 4.08 5.80
CA ALA A 152 11.67 3.63 4.55
C ALA A 152 10.89 2.31 4.74
N GLU A 153 9.83 2.16 3.96
CA GLU A 153 9.00 0.95 3.94
C GLU A 153 8.94 0.36 2.53
N VAL A 154 9.05 -0.97 2.43
CA VAL A 154 8.91 -1.68 1.16
C VAL A 154 7.44 -1.65 0.73
N SER A 155 7.16 -1.15 -0.47
CA SER A 155 5.82 -1.10 -1.07
C SER A 155 5.61 -2.13 -2.18
N GLY A 156 6.70 -2.69 -2.74
CA GLY A 156 6.60 -3.72 -3.76
C GLY A 156 7.94 -4.35 -4.11
N VAL A 157 7.90 -5.64 -4.46
CA VAL A 157 9.08 -6.42 -4.90
C VAL A 157 8.73 -7.18 -6.17
N VAL A 158 9.60 -7.12 -7.18
CA VAL A 158 9.40 -7.80 -8.47
C VAL A 158 10.73 -8.34 -9.00
N ILE A 159 10.76 -9.63 -9.35
CA ILE A 159 11.90 -10.20 -10.10
C ILE A 159 11.91 -9.60 -11.51
N SER A 160 13.08 -9.10 -11.92
CA SER A 160 13.29 -8.51 -13.23
C SER A 160 14.44 -9.17 -13.99
N GLY A 161 15.00 -8.48 -14.97
CA GLY A 161 16.14 -8.96 -15.73
C GLY A 161 15.87 -10.21 -16.56
N SER A 162 16.91 -10.97 -16.86
CA SER A 162 16.79 -12.12 -17.75
C SER A 162 15.99 -13.28 -17.16
N ARG A 163 16.08 -13.48 -15.84
CA ARG A 163 15.44 -14.60 -15.16
C ARG A 163 13.91 -14.52 -15.16
N CYS A 164 13.34 -13.32 -15.10
CA CYS A 164 11.88 -13.16 -15.11
C CYS A 164 11.21 -13.62 -16.42
N ARG A 165 11.98 -13.92 -17.45
CA ARG A 165 11.48 -14.43 -18.75
C ARG A 165 12.19 -15.70 -19.22
N GLY A 166 12.92 -16.40 -18.35
CA GLY A 166 13.65 -17.60 -18.70
C GLY A 166 14.75 -17.38 -19.73
N LEU A 167 15.31 -16.17 -19.79
CA LEU A 167 16.38 -15.77 -20.71
C LEU A 167 17.76 -15.77 -20.05
N GLU A 168 17.87 -16.33 -18.87
CA GLU A 168 19.10 -16.36 -18.09
C GLU A 168 20.15 -17.28 -18.69
N GLY A 169 21.40 -16.88 -18.57
CA GLY A 169 22.57 -17.71 -18.83
C GLY A 169 23.09 -18.36 -17.53
N LYS A 170 24.08 -19.25 -17.68
CA LYS A 170 24.64 -20.03 -16.55
C LYS A 170 25.15 -19.18 -15.36
N HIS A 171 25.47 -17.93 -15.57
CA HIS A 171 26.05 -17.03 -14.57
C HIS A 171 25.23 -15.75 -14.39
N SER A 172 23.96 -15.76 -14.79
CA SER A 172 23.09 -14.61 -14.61
C SER A 172 22.75 -14.44 -13.13
N ASP A 173 22.88 -13.21 -12.64
CA ASP A 173 22.38 -12.79 -11.32
C ASP A 173 20.86 -12.86 -11.30
N LEU A 174 20.28 -12.76 -10.13
CA LEU A 174 18.86 -12.58 -9.91
C LEU A 174 18.59 -11.10 -9.70
N ASP A 175 18.12 -10.43 -10.75
CA ASP A 175 17.78 -9.02 -10.70
C ASP A 175 16.41 -8.85 -10.02
N VAL A 176 16.33 -8.03 -8.98
CA VAL A 176 15.09 -7.74 -8.26
C VAL A 176 14.92 -6.23 -8.13
N VAL A 177 13.74 -5.72 -8.44
CA VAL A 177 13.37 -4.33 -8.22
C VAL A 177 12.54 -4.24 -6.96
N VAL A 178 12.92 -3.34 -6.07
CA VAL A 178 12.22 -3.07 -4.80
C VAL A 178 11.74 -1.63 -4.82
N GLU A 179 10.42 -1.45 -4.86
CA GLU A 179 9.80 -0.15 -4.65
C GLU A 179 9.67 0.10 -3.15
N TYR A 180 10.01 1.31 -2.72
CA TYR A 180 9.88 1.73 -1.33
C TYR A 180 9.31 3.15 -1.22
N THR A 181 8.70 3.43 -0.07
CA THR A 181 8.25 4.76 0.36
C THR A 181 9.14 5.25 1.50
N GLY A 182 9.25 6.56 1.68
CA GLY A 182 10.09 7.21 2.70
C GLY A 182 11.01 8.26 2.11
N ASP A 183 11.76 8.93 2.99
CA ASP A 183 12.63 10.06 2.61
C ASP A 183 14.04 9.65 2.19
N GLU A 184 14.36 8.35 2.26
CA GLU A 184 15.69 7.84 1.95
C GLU A 184 16.01 7.92 0.46
N ARG A 185 17.28 8.22 0.16
CA ARG A 185 17.73 8.34 -1.24
C ARG A 185 18.00 6.96 -1.85
N GLU A 186 17.63 6.78 -3.12
CA GLU A 186 17.90 5.54 -3.86
C GLU A 186 19.37 5.12 -3.82
N ASP A 187 20.31 6.09 -3.88
CA ASP A 187 21.75 5.79 -3.85
C ASP A 187 22.19 5.23 -2.48
N ASP A 188 21.63 5.75 -1.40
CA ASP A 188 21.94 5.31 -0.03
C ASP A 188 21.29 3.95 0.23
N MET A 189 20.05 3.76 -0.22
CA MET A 189 19.35 2.49 -0.21
C MET A 189 20.09 1.42 -1.02
N PHE A 190 20.54 1.76 -2.24
CA PHE A 190 21.33 0.86 -3.08
C PHE A 190 22.61 0.42 -2.36
N ASN A 191 23.37 1.36 -1.80
CA ASN A 191 24.59 1.05 -1.06
C ASN A 191 24.33 0.12 0.12
N LEU A 192 23.30 0.41 0.93
CA LEU A 192 22.91 -0.43 2.06
C LEU A 192 22.60 -1.87 1.66
N LEU A 193 21.80 -2.05 0.61
CA LEU A 193 21.36 -3.38 0.16
C LEU A 193 22.49 -4.20 -0.51
N HIS A 194 23.57 -3.54 -0.93
CA HIS A 194 24.73 -4.17 -1.57
C HIS A 194 25.94 -4.34 -0.63
N GLU A 195 25.87 -3.91 0.64
CA GLU A 195 26.93 -4.15 1.61
C GLU A 195 27.16 -5.65 1.84
N ASP A 196 26.08 -6.42 1.87
CA ASP A 196 26.10 -7.86 2.03
C ASP A 196 26.04 -8.57 0.68
N LYS A 197 26.70 -9.73 0.60
CA LYS A 197 26.60 -10.59 -0.58
C LYS A 197 25.37 -11.48 -0.47
N PHE A 198 24.19 -10.88 -0.61
CA PHE A 198 22.94 -11.61 -0.54
C PHE A 198 22.81 -12.57 -1.74
N SER A 199 22.43 -13.80 -1.48
CA SER A 199 22.25 -14.84 -2.49
C SER A 199 21.18 -15.85 -2.08
N ILE A 200 20.45 -16.36 -3.05
CA ILE A 200 19.40 -17.38 -2.90
C ILE A 200 19.79 -18.57 -3.76
N GLY A 201 19.91 -19.77 -3.14
CA GLY A 201 20.32 -20.98 -3.85
C GLY A 201 21.66 -20.86 -4.59
N GLY A 202 22.60 -20.08 -4.04
CA GLY A 202 23.90 -19.83 -4.66
C GLY A 202 23.87 -18.85 -5.85
N VAL A 203 22.70 -18.29 -6.17
CA VAL A 203 22.54 -17.22 -7.17
C VAL A 203 22.63 -15.87 -6.45
N LYS A 204 23.54 -14.99 -6.90
CA LYS A 204 23.64 -13.63 -6.37
C LYS A 204 22.36 -12.87 -6.66
N VAL A 205 21.82 -12.19 -5.66
CA VAL A 205 20.69 -11.27 -5.81
C VAL A 205 21.22 -9.86 -6.03
N ASP A 206 20.73 -9.22 -7.07
CA ASP A 206 21.05 -7.82 -7.43
C ASP A 206 19.79 -6.98 -7.23
N ILE A 207 19.75 -6.20 -6.12
CA ILE A 207 18.55 -5.46 -5.71
C ILE A 207 18.64 -4.03 -6.21
N ASN A 208 17.68 -3.62 -7.04
CA ASN A 208 17.54 -2.25 -7.53
C ASN A 208 16.40 -1.54 -6.79
N PRO A 209 16.70 -0.69 -5.79
CA PRO A 209 15.68 0.09 -5.10
C PRO A 209 15.20 1.25 -5.98
N ILE A 210 13.89 1.47 -6.01
CA ILE A 210 13.25 2.59 -6.70
C ILE A 210 12.24 3.28 -5.78
N THR A 211 12.02 4.58 -5.99
CA THR A 211 11.00 5.36 -5.29
C THR A 211 10.29 6.31 -6.25
N GLU A 212 9.02 6.61 -5.98
CA GLU A 212 8.19 7.52 -6.78
C GLU A 212 8.87 8.87 -7.03
N CYS A 213 9.56 9.41 -6.01
CA CYS A 213 10.19 10.72 -6.08
C CYS A 213 11.39 10.79 -7.04
N ARG A 214 11.93 9.68 -7.55
CA ARG A 214 13.14 9.66 -8.38
C ARG A 214 13.01 8.78 -9.63
N THR A 215 13.08 7.48 -9.50
CA THR A 215 13.00 6.55 -10.64
C THR A 215 11.57 6.32 -11.08
N GLY A 216 10.60 6.52 -10.19
CA GLY A 216 9.18 6.25 -10.38
C GLY A 216 8.73 4.97 -9.68
N THR A 217 7.44 4.66 -9.82
CA THR A 217 6.82 3.46 -9.25
C THR A 217 7.13 2.21 -10.10
N LEU A 218 6.87 1.02 -9.57
CA LEU A 218 6.93 -0.23 -10.34
C LEU A 218 6.03 -0.17 -11.59
N GLU A 219 4.85 0.47 -11.49
CA GLU A 219 3.94 0.65 -12.62
C GLU A 219 4.58 1.41 -13.78
N GLU A 220 5.35 2.44 -13.47
CA GLU A 220 6.04 3.28 -14.47
C GLU A 220 7.32 2.62 -14.99
N TYR A 221 8.02 1.88 -14.12
CA TYR A 221 9.32 1.26 -14.43
C TYR A 221 9.18 0.00 -15.30
N LEU A 222 8.24 -0.90 -14.97
CA LEU A 222 8.14 -2.23 -15.59
C LEU A 222 7.87 -2.23 -17.10
N PRO A 223 7.11 -1.28 -17.70
CA PRO A 223 6.97 -1.20 -19.16
C PRO A 223 8.29 -1.06 -19.90
N GLY A 224 9.26 -0.34 -19.32
CA GLY A 224 10.61 -0.22 -19.86
C GLY A 224 11.38 -1.54 -19.80
N VAL A 225 11.25 -2.27 -18.70
CA VAL A 225 11.84 -3.60 -18.53
C VAL A 225 11.25 -4.59 -19.54
N GLU A 226 9.93 -4.63 -19.68
CA GLU A 226 9.25 -5.52 -20.64
C GLU A 226 9.74 -5.29 -22.07
N LYS A 227 9.81 -4.04 -22.51
CA LYS A 227 10.32 -3.66 -23.83
C LYS A 227 11.77 -4.15 -24.05
N TYR A 228 12.63 -3.95 -23.06
CA TYR A 228 14.02 -4.42 -23.13
C TYR A 228 14.10 -5.95 -23.27
N LEU A 229 13.30 -6.68 -22.51
CA LEU A 229 13.26 -8.14 -22.55
C LEU A 229 12.73 -8.68 -23.88
N GLU A 230 11.72 -8.03 -24.46
CA GLU A 230 11.23 -8.37 -25.81
C GLU A 230 12.30 -8.19 -26.88
N GLU A 231 13.07 -7.10 -26.82
CA GLU A 231 14.19 -6.84 -27.74
C GLU A 231 15.31 -7.89 -27.58
N LYS A 232 15.57 -8.31 -26.34
CA LYS A 232 16.58 -9.33 -26.02
C LYS A 232 16.15 -10.72 -26.50
N SER A 233 14.89 -11.06 -26.41
CA SER A 233 14.35 -12.36 -26.84
C SER A 233 14.36 -12.57 -28.36
N ARG A 234 14.45 -11.49 -29.14
CA ARG A 234 14.49 -11.51 -30.61
C ARG A 234 15.89 -11.71 -31.21
N LYS A 235 16.92 -11.67 -30.37
CA LYS A 235 18.34 -11.84 -30.78
C LYS A 235 18.82 -13.26 -30.54
#